data_57097fe8a550086ef3121986111aa5a5
#
_entry.id   57097fe8a550086ef3121986111aa5a5
#
_cell.length_a   1.000
_cell.length_b   1.000
_cell.length_c   1.000
_cell.angle_alpha   90.00
_cell.angle_beta   90.00
_cell.angle_gamma   90.00
#
_symmetry.space_group_name_H-M   'P 1'
#
loop_
_entity.id
_entity.type
_entity.pdbx_description
1 polymer ?
#
loop_
_entity_poly.entity_id
_entity_poly.type
_entity_poly.pdbx_seq_one_letter_code
_entity_poly.pdbx_strand_id
1 'polypeptide(L)'
;MAKADVTYYVDGASFASYGVYVSASDGIVCKPAMKDLLSDEWLSMHGTVYDLSNVHFKEATMQLMCFIEANGFSDYISKAKRFLEKFADAKTHTLTVEAGTSTHYISRDFTVLCKDSVDIEKAWKNTKFVGTFPLKLTIPIPSVAGGSWAGESTSEDSVSYYIDGWNFVRFGIYVQASNGITTIPQIKDPLTYNWGTANGLDYHQDGVRYKERNIQLKCIMEADTFYDLINKAMSFFSILCANRTLRLEIYAGAFVLPYEVICKDEVRLIPDFSHQNKCVGTFTLKLVEPEPVKRVLYGDGNCNITIQSKHPVNIYWGDGTHTFGVSGKNEIQTVTHNVPSKYVIITGEPNDFTSFTSNFRTIWSRLL
;
A
#
# COMPACT_ATOMS: atom_id res chain seq x y z
N MET A 1 -19.82 27.30 -1.58
CA MET A 1 -18.91 26.18 -1.29
C MET A 1 -19.40 25.50 -0.05
N ALA A 2 -19.87 24.27 -0.14
CA ALA A 2 -20.10 23.46 1.03
C ALA A 2 -18.71 23.03 1.54
N LYS A 3 -18.25 23.69 2.62
CA LYS A 3 -17.09 23.26 3.37
C LYS A 3 -17.40 21.84 3.84
N ALA A 4 -16.56 20.86 3.59
CA ALA A 4 -16.74 19.53 4.15
C ALA A 4 -16.65 19.70 5.66
N ASP A 5 -17.78 19.70 6.35
CA ASP A 5 -17.79 19.82 7.81
C ASP A 5 -17.33 18.48 8.38
N VAL A 6 -16.06 18.42 8.72
CA VAL A 6 -15.48 17.31 9.47
C VAL A 6 -15.50 17.67 10.93
N THR A 7 -16.19 16.85 11.73
CA THR A 7 -16.30 17.03 13.17
C THR A 7 -15.58 15.90 13.89
N TYR A 8 -14.87 16.26 14.94
CA TYR A 8 -14.09 15.33 15.76
C TYR A 8 -14.66 15.27 17.18
N TYR A 9 -14.78 14.05 17.70
CA TYR A 9 -15.22 13.80 19.07
C TYR A 9 -14.20 12.91 19.78
N VAL A 10 -13.98 13.18 21.06
CA VAL A 10 -13.25 12.28 21.96
C VAL A 10 -14.19 11.81 23.04
N ASP A 11 -14.37 10.50 23.18
CA ASP A 11 -15.28 9.88 24.15
C ASP A 11 -16.70 10.50 24.11
N GLY A 12 -17.20 10.75 22.90
CA GLY A 12 -18.50 11.37 22.64
C GLY A 12 -18.58 12.88 22.82
N ALA A 13 -17.52 13.54 23.29
CA ALA A 13 -17.48 14.99 23.45
C ALA A 13 -16.81 15.66 22.23
N SER A 14 -17.49 16.60 21.59
CA SER A 14 -16.94 17.33 20.44
C SER A 14 -15.70 18.14 20.82
N PHE A 15 -14.68 18.15 19.96
CA PHE A 15 -13.50 19.02 20.12
C PHE A 15 -13.91 20.49 20.25
N ALA A 16 -14.93 20.92 19.51
CA ALA A 16 -15.46 22.28 19.59
C ALA A 16 -15.98 22.63 20.98
N SER A 17 -16.48 21.66 21.77
CA SER A 17 -16.94 21.89 23.15
C SER A 17 -15.79 22.28 24.10
N TYR A 18 -14.56 21.95 23.72
CA TYR A 18 -13.32 22.38 24.40
C TYR A 18 -12.74 23.64 23.78
N GLY A 19 -13.35 24.21 22.74
CA GLY A 19 -12.79 25.32 21.96
C GLY A 19 -11.60 24.92 21.12
N VAL A 20 -11.49 23.63 20.75
CA VAL A 20 -10.45 23.06 19.91
C VAL A 20 -11.03 22.73 18.54
N TYR A 21 -10.31 23.07 17.49
CA TYR A 21 -10.69 22.82 16.10
C TYR A 21 -9.52 22.18 15.38
N VAL A 22 -9.82 21.36 14.38
CA VAL A 22 -8.82 20.67 13.55
C VAL A 22 -8.71 21.40 12.21
N SER A 23 -7.52 21.82 11.84
CA SER A 23 -7.23 22.49 10.56
C SER A 23 -6.77 21.54 9.47
N ALA A 24 -6.12 20.44 9.86
CA ALA A 24 -5.67 19.39 8.96
C ALA A 24 -5.61 18.05 9.69
N SER A 25 -5.78 16.98 8.97
CA SER A 25 -5.70 15.62 9.51
C SER A 25 -4.95 14.69 8.56
N ASP A 26 -4.15 13.80 9.16
CA ASP A 26 -3.43 12.73 8.44
C ASP A 26 -3.66 11.41 9.16
N GLY A 27 -3.75 10.31 8.40
CA GLY A 27 -3.94 8.97 8.96
C GLY A 27 -5.38 8.56 9.27
N ILE A 28 -6.41 9.37 8.95
CA ILE A 28 -7.84 8.97 9.05
C ILE A 28 -8.13 7.80 8.12
N VAL A 29 -7.55 7.81 6.93
CA VAL A 29 -7.63 6.71 5.97
C VAL A 29 -6.22 6.22 5.69
N CYS A 30 -5.89 5.08 6.26
CA CYS A 30 -4.60 4.44 6.03
C CYS A 30 -4.74 2.91 5.94
N LYS A 31 -3.87 2.32 5.15
CA LYS A 31 -3.54 0.90 5.20
C LYS A 31 -2.33 0.77 6.13
N PRO A 32 -2.44 0.09 7.28
CA PRO A 32 -1.31 -0.07 8.19
C PRO A 32 -0.15 -0.84 7.56
N ALA A 33 1.07 -0.61 8.03
CA ALA A 33 2.20 -1.44 7.66
C ALA A 33 2.02 -2.87 8.17
N MET A 34 2.46 -3.85 7.40
CA MET A 34 2.54 -5.22 7.87
C MET A 34 3.63 -5.35 8.96
N LYS A 35 3.42 -6.22 9.93
CA LYS A 35 4.50 -6.68 10.82
C LYS A 35 5.55 -7.40 9.99
N ASP A 36 6.72 -7.56 10.56
CA ASP A 36 7.81 -8.23 9.88
C ASP A 36 7.39 -9.66 9.50
N LEU A 37 7.37 -9.91 8.20
CA LEU A 37 6.98 -11.20 7.64
C LEU A 37 8.14 -12.19 7.80
N LEU A 38 7.80 -13.44 8.06
CA LEU A 38 8.78 -14.51 7.92
C LEU A 38 9.20 -14.55 6.44
N SER A 39 10.50 -14.53 6.23
CA SER A 39 11.04 -14.51 4.87
C SER A 39 12.35 -15.28 4.80
N ASP A 40 12.52 -16.00 3.71
CA ASP A 40 13.75 -16.71 3.39
C ASP A 40 14.41 -16.10 2.14
N GLU A 41 15.64 -15.69 2.30
CA GLU A 41 16.47 -15.19 1.21
C GLU A 41 17.62 -16.17 0.93
N TRP A 42 17.42 -17.03 -0.06
CA TRP A 42 18.43 -18.00 -0.48
C TRP A 42 19.42 -17.38 -1.47
N LEU A 43 20.72 -17.54 -1.21
CA LEU A 43 21.77 -17.07 -2.14
C LEU A 43 21.73 -17.77 -3.50
N SER A 44 21.18 -18.97 -3.56
CA SER A 44 21.03 -19.77 -4.77
C SER A 44 19.79 -19.44 -5.60
N MET A 45 18.86 -18.65 -5.07
CA MET A 45 17.59 -18.31 -5.71
C MET A 45 17.44 -16.81 -5.91
N HIS A 46 16.64 -16.41 -6.91
CA HIS A 46 16.28 -15.02 -7.10
C HIS A 46 15.21 -14.60 -6.11
N GLY A 47 15.26 -13.31 -5.71
CA GLY A 47 14.26 -12.70 -4.85
C GLY A 47 14.26 -13.21 -3.40
N THR A 48 13.13 -13.02 -2.76
CA THR A 48 12.85 -13.37 -1.36
C THR A 48 11.51 -14.08 -1.29
N VAL A 49 11.45 -15.20 -0.60
CA VAL A 49 10.18 -15.91 -0.35
C VAL A 49 9.58 -15.40 0.96
N TYR A 50 8.33 -14.95 0.92
CA TYR A 50 7.59 -14.46 2.08
C TYR A 50 6.48 -15.44 2.49
N ASP A 51 6.38 -15.71 3.79
CA ASP A 51 5.21 -16.40 4.34
C ASP A 51 4.07 -15.40 4.55
N LEU A 52 3.04 -15.50 3.72
CA LEU A 52 1.84 -14.66 3.76
C LEU A 52 0.64 -15.37 4.41
N SER A 53 0.82 -16.56 4.98
CA SER A 53 -0.26 -17.35 5.56
C SER A 53 -0.88 -16.69 6.80
N ASN A 54 -0.10 -15.86 7.51
CA ASN A 54 -0.53 -15.22 8.76
C ASN A 54 -0.03 -13.78 8.85
N VAL A 55 -0.62 -12.89 8.06
CA VAL A 55 -0.25 -11.48 8.02
C VAL A 55 -0.89 -10.73 9.18
N HIS A 56 -0.07 -10.03 9.94
CA HIS A 56 -0.47 -9.09 10.98
C HIS A 56 -0.03 -7.68 10.64
N PHE A 57 -0.74 -6.69 11.18
CA PHE A 57 -0.45 -5.28 10.96
C PHE A 57 0.21 -4.64 12.20
N LYS A 58 1.06 -3.65 11.97
CA LYS A 58 1.63 -2.78 13.00
C LYS A 58 0.57 -1.79 13.46
N GLU A 59 0.78 -1.15 14.61
CA GLU A 59 -0.02 -0.01 15.03
C GLU A 59 0.01 1.08 13.94
N ALA A 60 -1.10 1.81 13.80
CA ALA A 60 -1.17 2.96 12.91
C ALA A 60 -1.07 4.25 13.74
N THR A 61 -0.70 5.35 13.08
CA THR A 61 -0.68 6.66 13.71
C THR A 61 -1.55 7.64 12.95
N MET A 62 -2.21 8.52 13.70
CA MET A 62 -3.01 9.62 13.18
C MET A 62 -2.44 10.93 13.71
N GLN A 63 -2.39 11.96 12.89
CA GLN A 63 -1.99 13.29 13.30
C GLN A 63 -3.08 14.29 12.96
N LEU A 64 -3.53 15.02 13.97
CA LEU A 64 -4.49 16.11 13.84
C LEU A 64 -3.78 17.43 14.13
N MET A 65 -3.79 18.35 13.16
CA MET A 65 -3.32 19.72 13.41
C MET A 65 -4.45 20.51 14.06
N CYS A 66 -4.33 20.71 15.35
CA CYS A 66 -5.34 21.37 16.18
C CYS A 66 -5.02 22.84 16.42
N PHE A 67 -6.05 23.64 16.61
CA PHE A 67 -5.91 24.99 17.14
C PHE A 67 -6.98 25.30 18.19
N ILE A 68 -6.61 26.13 19.16
CA ILE A 68 -7.48 26.67 20.20
C ILE A 68 -7.68 28.16 19.94
N GLU A 69 -8.91 28.63 19.96
CA GLU A 69 -9.25 30.04 19.89
C GLU A 69 -9.89 30.48 21.22
N ALA A 70 -9.36 31.55 21.82
CA ALA A 70 -9.79 32.04 23.10
C ALA A 70 -9.86 33.57 23.13
N ASN A 71 -10.76 34.11 23.97
CA ASN A 71 -10.95 35.56 24.11
C ASN A 71 -9.99 36.23 25.14
N GLY A 72 -9.18 35.41 25.83
CA GLY A 72 -8.20 35.89 26.79
C GLY A 72 -7.28 34.76 27.26
N PHE A 73 -6.20 35.13 27.96
CA PHE A 73 -5.19 34.16 28.41
C PHE A 73 -5.77 33.14 29.39
N SER A 74 -6.62 33.55 30.33
CA SER A 74 -7.26 32.64 31.28
C SER A 74 -8.19 31.63 30.59
N ASP A 75 -8.99 32.09 29.61
CA ASP A 75 -9.87 31.24 28.79
C ASP A 75 -9.04 30.23 27.97
N TYR A 76 -7.92 30.72 27.40
CA TYR A 76 -6.99 29.88 26.66
C TYR A 76 -6.42 28.74 27.51
N ILE A 77 -5.89 29.04 28.69
CA ILE A 77 -5.34 28.05 29.62
C ILE A 77 -6.42 27.07 30.07
N SER A 78 -7.62 27.55 30.38
CA SER A 78 -8.74 26.68 30.78
C SER A 78 -9.14 25.70 29.69
N LYS A 79 -9.26 26.16 28.44
CA LYS A 79 -9.57 25.31 27.27
C LYS A 79 -8.48 24.28 27.02
N ALA A 80 -7.22 24.71 26.95
CA ALA A 80 -6.06 23.85 26.74
C ALA A 80 -5.98 22.75 27.81
N LYS A 81 -6.09 23.13 29.08
CA LYS A 81 -6.04 22.18 30.20
C LYS A 81 -7.17 21.16 30.12
N ARG A 82 -8.41 21.61 29.99
CA ARG A 82 -9.59 20.72 29.87
C ARG A 82 -9.48 19.71 28.71
N PHE A 83 -8.92 20.14 27.59
CA PHE A 83 -8.74 19.26 26.42
C PHE A 83 -7.60 18.26 26.64
N LEU A 84 -6.42 18.73 27.10
CA LEU A 84 -5.25 17.86 27.30
C LEU A 84 -5.45 16.85 28.43
N GLU A 85 -6.21 17.23 29.49
CA GLU A 85 -6.56 16.31 30.58
C GLU A 85 -7.32 15.07 30.10
N LYS A 86 -8.00 15.14 28.94
CA LYS A 86 -8.66 13.96 28.32
C LYS A 86 -7.68 12.88 27.88
N PHE A 87 -6.46 13.25 27.55
CA PHE A 87 -5.43 12.34 27.06
C PHE A 87 -4.33 12.05 28.10
N ALA A 88 -4.44 12.64 29.28
CA ALA A 88 -3.39 12.56 30.31
C ALA A 88 -3.42 11.27 31.15
N ASP A 89 -4.46 10.46 31.04
CA ASP A 89 -4.67 9.29 31.91
C ASP A 89 -4.00 8.00 31.37
N ALA A 90 -3.25 8.10 30.27
CA ALA A 90 -2.55 6.98 29.60
C ALA A 90 -3.47 5.79 29.22
N LYS A 91 -4.77 6.04 29.03
CA LYS A 91 -5.75 5.07 28.56
C LYS A 91 -6.05 5.24 27.08
N THR A 92 -6.71 4.26 26.53
CA THR A 92 -7.30 4.37 25.20
C THR A 92 -8.60 5.15 25.23
N HIS A 93 -8.78 6.01 24.24
CA HIS A 93 -9.97 6.83 24.03
C HIS A 93 -10.65 6.46 22.73
N THR A 94 -11.94 6.73 22.61
CA THR A 94 -12.65 6.64 21.35
C THR A 94 -12.60 7.99 20.64
N LEU A 95 -11.89 8.05 19.52
CA LEU A 95 -11.93 9.20 18.60
C LEU A 95 -12.95 8.90 17.51
N THR A 96 -14.03 9.68 17.45
CA THR A 96 -15.02 9.62 16.37
C THR A 96 -14.77 10.75 15.40
N VAL A 97 -14.64 10.41 14.12
CA VAL A 97 -14.51 11.37 13.02
C VAL A 97 -15.76 11.28 12.17
N GLU A 98 -16.47 12.38 12.10
CA GLU A 98 -17.69 12.52 11.31
C GLU A 98 -17.44 13.47 10.15
N ALA A 99 -17.81 13.05 8.94
CA ALA A 99 -17.67 13.86 7.76
C ALA A 99 -18.86 13.70 6.83
N GLY A 100 -19.30 14.80 6.24
CA GLY A 100 -20.34 14.78 5.24
C GLY A 100 -21.46 15.77 5.46
N THR A 101 -22.54 15.56 4.71
CA THR A 101 -23.79 16.33 4.75
C THR A 101 -24.93 15.44 5.27
N SER A 102 -26.10 15.99 5.44
CA SER A 102 -27.28 15.23 5.88
C SER A 102 -27.66 14.05 4.98
N THR A 103 -27.23 14.05 3.73
CA THR A 103 -27.53 13.01 2.72
C THR A 103 -26.37 12.05 2.47
N HIS A 104 -25.11 12.47 2.74
CA HIS A 104 -23.90 11.68 2.55
C HIS A 104 -23.02 11.87 3.78
N TYR A 105 -23.13 10.93 4.71
CA TYR A 105 -22.51 11.02 6.03
C TYR A 105 -21.70 9.78 6.34
N ILE A 106 -20.52 9.96 6.86
CA ILE A 106 -19.66 8.91 7.40
C ILE A 106 -19.29 9.22 8.83
N SER A 107 -19.40 8.23 9.70
CA SER A 107 -18.88 8.28 11.06
C SER A 107 -17.94 7.11 11.25
N ARG A 108 -16.75 7.39 11.80
CA ARG A 108 -15.74 6.37 12.08
C ARG A 108 -15.20 6.53 13.48
N ASP A 109 -15.19 5.42 14.20
CA ASP A 109 -14.61 5.32 15.53
C ASP A 109 -13.22 4.68 15.44
N PHE A 110 -12.29 5.31 16.17
CA PHE A 110 -10.93 4.82 16.34
C PHE A 110 -10.63 4.68 17.83
N THR A 111 -10.14 3.52 18.23
CA THR A 111 -9.53 3.37 19.55
C THR A 111 -8.14 3.95 19.46
N VAL A 112 -7.89 5.06 20.18
CA VAL A 112 -6.63 5.81 20.10
C VAL A 112 -5.97 5.95 21.45
N LEU A 113 -4.65 6.12 21.42
CA LEU A 113 -3.82 6.42 22.60
C LEU A 113 -2.89 7.57 22.26
N CYS A 114 -2.81 8.59 23.13
CA CYS A 114 -1.82 9.65 23.03
C CYS A 114 -0.56 9.23 23.80
N LYS A 115 0.52 8.91 23.08
CA LYS A 115 1.81 8.50 23.67
C LYS A 115 2.81 9.64 23.76
N ASP A 116 2.68 10.60 22.85
CA ASP A 116 3.64 11.70 22.70
C ASP A 116 3.25 12.90 23.55
N SER A 117 4.23 13.73 23.91
CA SER A 117 3.97 15.03 24.52
C SER A 117 3.26 15.95 23.51
N VAL A 118 2.35 16.76 24.02
CA VAL A 118 1.63 17.75 23.22
C VAL A 118 2.08 19.15 23.63
N ASP A 119 2.84 19.81 22.74
CA ASP A 119 3.28 21.18 22.92
C ASP A 119 2.38 22.13 22.13
N ILE A 120 1.85 23.15 22.82
CA ILE A 120 0.98 24.14 22.19
C ILE A 120 1.78 25.41 21.89
N GLU A 121 2.01 25.68 20.61
CA GLU A 121 2.62 26.92 20.15
C GLU A 121 1.63 28.08 20.25
N LYS A 122 2.01 29.15 20.93
CA LYS A 122 1.19 30.34 21.11
C LYS A 122 1.41 31.32 19.97
N ALA A 123 0.34 31.78 19.36
CA ALA A 123 0.36 32.89 18.41
C ALA A 123 -0.62 33.99 18.86
N TRP A 124 -0.15 35.23 18.84
CA TRP A 124 -1.02 36.39 19.04
C TRP A 124 -1.57 36.82 17.68
N LYS A 125 -2.87 36.88 17.53
CA LYS A 125 -3.49 37.44 16.35
C LYS A 125 -4.59 38.42 16.75
N ASN A 126 -4.28 39.69 16.63
CA ASN A 126 -5.16 40.81 17.03
C ASN A 126 -5.57 40.73 18.51
N THR A 127 -6.87 40.68 18.80
CA THR A 127 -7.42 40.63 20.17
C THR A 127 -7.69 39.22 20.69
N LYS A 128 -7.37 38.17 19.88
CA LYS A 128 -7.65 36.77 20.23
C LYS A 128 -6.36 36.00 20.51
N PHE A 129 -6.44 35.09 21.47
CA PHE A 129 -5.39 34.11 21.73
C PHE A 129 -5.63 32.88 20.83
N VAL A 130 -4.63 32.54 20.08
CA VAL A 130 -4.64 31.32 19.26
C VAL A 130 -3.44 30.48 19.65
N GLY A 131 -3.66 29.20 19.90
CA GLY A 131 -2.60 28.23 20.09
C GLY A 131 -2.75 27.10 19.07
N THR A 132 -1.67 26.68 18.45
CA THR A 132 -1.65 25.57 17.49
C THR A 132 -0.81 24.42 18.02
N PHE A 133 -1.23 23.19 17.74
CA PHE A 133 -0.48 22.00 18.17
C PHE A 133 -0.81 20.79 17.30
N PRO A 134 0.19 19.93 17.04
CA PRO A 134 -0.04 18.62 16.49
C PRO A 134 -0.49 17.66 17.58
N LEU A 135 -1.66 17.06 17.44
CA LEU A 135 -2.13 15.96 18.28
C LEU A 135 -1.83 14.65 17.56
N LYS A 136 -0.81 13.92 18.03
CA LYS A 136 -0.46 12.60 17.50
C LYS A 136 -1.13 11.53 18.33
N LEU A 137 -1.87 10.67 17.64
CA LEU A 137 -2.63 9.58 18.24
C LEU A 137 -2.16 8.25 17.62
N THR A 138 -1.94 7.28 18.47
CA THR A 138 -1.63 5.91 18.05
C THR A 138 -2.91 5.09 18.05
N ILE A 139 -3.14 4.32 16.99
CA ILE A 139 -4.21 3.34 16.87
C ILE A 139 -3.57 1.96 17.12
N PRO A 140 -3.70 1.39 18.35
CA PRO A 140 -2.99 0.17 18.73
C PRO A 140 -3.41 -1.05 17.89
N ILE A 141 -4.69 -1.13 17.55
CA ILE A 141 -5.28 -2.21 16.76
C ILE A 141 -6.01 -1.57 15.59
N PRO A 142 -5.31 -1.33 14.47
CA PRO A 142 -5.95 -0.74 13.30
C PRO A 142 -6.93 -1.74 12.68
N SER A 143 -8.15 -1.30 12.43
CA SER A 143 -9.09 -2.08 11.63
C SER A 143 -8.96 -1.68 10.17
N VAL A 144 -8.78 -2.66 9.30
CA VAL A 144 -8.86 -2.49 7.86
C VAL A 144 -10.29 -2.78 7.45
N ALA A 145 -11.21 -1.85 7.76
CA ALA A 145 -12.59 -1.98 7.33
C ALA A 145 -12.66 -1.69 5.82
N GLY A 146 -13.15 -2.66 5.06
CA GLY A 146 -13.43 -2.49 3.63
C GLY A 146 -14.50 -1.44 3.41
N GLY A 147 -14.28 -0.51 2.47
CA GLY A 147 -15.35 0.30 1.91
C GLY A 147 -16.16 -0.52 0.90
N SER A 148 -17.37 -0.11 0.60
CA SER A 148 -18.26 -0.74 -0.39
C SER A 148 -18.41 0.13 -1.64
N TRP A 149 -17.29 0.54 -2.24
CA TRP A 149 -17.36 1.32 -3.48
C TRP A 149 -17.61 0.41 -4.68
N ALA A 150 -18.73 0.60 -5.35
CA ALA A 150 -19.16 -0.18 -6.51
C ALA A 150 -19.22 0.64 -7.82
N GLY A 151 -18.74 1.89 -7.81
CA GLY A 151 -18.86 2.79 -8.96
C GLY A 151 -18.10 2.31 -10.20
N GLU A 152 -18.60 2.67 -11.37
CA GLU A 152 -17.91 2.48 -12.65
C GLU A 152 -17.14 3.75 -13.02
N SER A 153 -15.93 3.57 -13.58
CA SER A 153 -15.19 4.65 -14.21
C SER A 153 -14.77 4.22 -15.61
N THR A 154 -14.95 5.10 -16.57
CA THR A 154 -14.78 4.84 -18.01
C THR A 154 -13.69 5.69 -18.65
N SER A 155 -12.75 6.27 -17.91
CA SER A 155 -11.64 6.99 -18.55
C SER A 155 -10.57 6.02 -19.02
N GLU A 156 -10.28 6.02 -20.31
CA GLU A 156 -9.15 5.31 -20.91
C GLU A 156 -7.93 6.24 -20.92
N ASP A 157 -7.07 6.08 -19.93
CA ASP A 157 -5.74 6.71 -19.97
C ASP A 157 -4.82 5.92 -20.91
N SER A 158 -3.82 6.59 -21.46
CA SER A 158 -2.80 5.96 -22.33
C SER A 158 -2.03 4.84 -21.62
N VAL A 159 -1.98 4.89 -20.27
CA VAL A 159 -1.45 3.85 -19.40
C VAL A 159 -2.47 3.56 -18.30
N SER A 160 -2.91 2.32 -18.21
CA SER A 160 -3.90 1.89 -17.20
C SER A 160 -3.26 0.95 -16.20
N TYR A 161 -3.60 1.12 -14.92
CA TYR A 161 -3.10 0.33 -13.80
C TYR A 161 -4.23 -0.50 -13.20
N TYR A 162 -3.95 -1.77 -12.95
CA TYR A 162 -4.90 -2.70 -12.33
C TYR A 162 -4.22 -3.40 -11.15
N ILE A 163 -4.96 -3.61 -10.08
CA ILE A 163 -4.56 -4.47 -8.97
C ILE A 163 -5.63 -5.54 -8.76
N ASP A 164 -5.25 -6.82 -8.84
CA ASP A 164 -6.19 -7.96 -8.79
C ASP A 164 -7.41 -7.80 -9.72
N GLY A 165 -7.17 -7.31 -10.95
CA GLY A 165 -8.21 -7.05 -11.94
C GLY A 165 -9.01 -5.76 -11.74
N TRP A 166 -8.79 -5.03 -10.64
CA TRP A 166 -9.46 -3.77 -10.36
C TRP A 166 -8.70 -2.58 -10.97
N ASN A 167 -9.32 -1.87 -11.91
CA ASN A 167 -8.74 -0.65 -12.47
C ASN A 167 -8.65 0.45 -11.41
N PHE A 168 -7.50 1.13 -11.33
CA PHE A 168 -7.28 2.25 -10.40
C PHE A 168 -8.27 3.39 -10.62
N VAL A 169 -8.61 3.68 -11.86
CA VAL A 169 -9.55 4.75 -12.23
C VAL A 169 -10.94 4.52 -11.64
N ARG A 170 -11.34 3.25 -11.43
CA ARG A 170 -12.60 2.91 -10.74
C ARG A 170 -12.70 3.54 -9.34
N PHE A 171 -11.56 3.68 -8.66
CA PHE A 171 -11.46 4.34 -7.36
C PHE A 171 -11.12 5.82 -7.47
N GLY A 172 -11.11 6.38 -8.68
CA GLY A 172 -10.69 7.76 -8.93
C GLY A 172 -9.18 7.96 -8.74
N ILE A 173 -8.38 6.89 -8.89
CA ILE A 173 -6.92 6.91 -8.69
C ILE A 173 -6.23 7.09 -10.03
N TYR A 174 -5.34 8.08 -10.09
CA TYR A 174 -4.47 8.36 -11.23
C TYR A 174 -3.01 8.30 -10.78
N VAL A 175 -2.17 7.59 -11.54
CA VAL A 175 -0.74 7.48 -11.25
C VAL A 175 0.00 8.64 -11.91
N GLN A 176 0.52 9.55 -11.10
CA GLN A 176 1.27 10.72 -11.56
C GLN A 176 2.71 10.39 -11.93
N ALA A 177 3.33 9.47 -11.19
CA ALA A 177 4.69 9.02 -11.44
C ALA A 177 4.88 7.59 -10.96
N SER A 178 5.70 6.84 -11.68
CA SER A 178 6.09 5.49 -11.34
C SER A 178 7.60 5.33 -11.35
N ASN A 179 8.11 4.51 -10.43
CA ASN A 179 9.50 4.13 -10.35
C ASN A 179 9.60 2.62 -10.09
N GLY A 180 10.66 1.98 -10.58
CA GLY A 180 10.91 0.56 -10.33
C GLY A 180 10.24 -0.40 -11.33
N ILE A 181 9.32 0.06 -12.18
CA ILE A 181 8.60 -0.80 -13.14
C ILE A 181 9.59 -1.47 -14.12
N THR A 182 10.47 -0.68 -14.72
CA THR A 182 11.45 -1.15 -15.73
C THR A 182 12.86 -1.26 -15.16
N THR A 183 13.02 -1.19 -13.84
CA THR A 183 14.33 -1.22 -13.18
C THR A 183 14.83 -2.66 -13.07
N ILE A 184 16.09 -2.90 -13.39
CA ILE A 184 16.76 -4.15 -13.07
C ILE A 184 16.98 -4.20 -11.56
N PRO A 185 16.52 -5.25 -10.85
CA PRO A 185 16.73 -5.39 -9.42
C PRO A 185 18.22 -5.45 -9.07
N GLN A 186 18.54 -5.07 -7.84
CA GLN A 186 19.90 -5.19 -7.34
C GLN A 186 20.35 -6.65 -7.33
N ILE A 187 21.60 -6.87 -7.65
CA ILE A 187 22.23 -8.20 -7.54
C ILE A 187 22.42 -8.52 -6.05
N LYS A 188 22.17 -9.77 -5.64
CA LYS A 188 22.58 -10.29 -4.34
C LYS A 188 24.12 -10.33 -4.31
N ASP A 189 24.69 -10.23 -3.11
CA ASP A 189 26.15 -10.20 -2.98
C ASP A 189 26.77 -11.49 -3.55
N PRO A 190 27.46 -11.42 -4.70
CA PRO A 190 28.05 -12.58 -5.32
C PRO A 190 29.29 -13.03 -4.53
N LEU A 191 29.65 -14.29 -4.66
CA LEU A 191 30.94 -14.75 -4.15
C LEU A 191 32.07 -13.98 -4.85
N THR A 192 32.92 -13.36 -4.06
CA THR A 192 34.03 -12.55 -4.54
C THR A 192 35.36 -13.13 -4.05
N TYR A 193 36.38 -13.05 -4.90
CA TYR A 193 37.73 -13.42 -4.56
C TYR A 193 38.62 -12.18 -4.70
N ASN A 194 39.35 -11.86 -3.63
CA ASN A 194 40.36 -10.81 -3.63
C ASN A 194 41.74 -11.43 -3.74
N TRP A 195 42.30 -11.38 -4.91
CA TRP A 195 43.67 -11.86 -5.14
C TRP A 195 44.67 -10.75 -4.80
N GLY A 196 45.47 -10.93 -3.76
CA GLY A 196 46.45 -9.92 -3.34
C GLY A 196 47.46 -9.49 -4.41
N THR A 197 47.55 -10.21 -5.52
CA THR A 197 48.45 -9.95 -6.66
C THR A 197 47.75 -9.37 -7.87
N ALA A 198 46.42 -9.19 -7.85
CA ALA A 198 45.61 -8.65 -8.94
C ALA A 198 44.86 -7.39 -8.51
N ASN A 199 44.60 -6.50 -9.46
CA ASN A 199 43.79 -5.32 -9.20
C ASN A 199 42.32 -5.69 -9.20
N GLY A 200 41.55 -5.19 -8.19
CA GLY A 200 40.10 -5.36 -8.09
C GLY A 200 39.69 -6.67 -7.44
N LEU A 201 38.44 -7.06 -7.71
CA LEU A 201 37.82 -8.28 -7.19
C LEU A 201 37.40 -9.17 -8.34
N ASP A 202 37.58 -10.47 -8.18
CA ASP A 202 37.06 -11.47 -9.09
C ASP A 202 35.66 -11.92 -8.62
N TYR A 203 34.71 -11.98 -9.53
CA TYR A 203 33.30 -12.32 -9.24
C TYR A 203 32.96 -13.67 -9.83
N HIS A 204 32.29 -14.52 -9.07
CA HIS A 204 31.75 -15.77 -9.58
C HIS A 204 30.52 -15.47 -10.46
N GLN A 205 30.71 -15.53 -11.79
CA GLN A 205 29.73 -15.08 -12.77
C GLN A 205 28.50 -16.01 -12.90
N ASP A 206 28.68 -17.32 -12.68
CA ASP A 206 27.62 -18.32 -12.85
C ASP A 206 26.55 -18.31 -11.74
N GLY A 207 26.79 -17.57 -10.68
CA GLY A 207 25.93 -17.52 -9.49
C GLY A 207 25.16 -16.22 -9.29
N VAL A 208 25.09 -15.33 -10.28
CA VAL A 208 24.43 -14.05 -10.13
C VAL A 208 22.94 -14.23 -9.87
N ARG A 209 22.47 -13.73 -8.74
CA ARG A 209 21.05 -13.73 -8.32
C ARG A 209 20.62 -12.30 -8.01
N TYR A 210 19.34 -12.01 -8.21
CA TYR A 210 18.75 -10.69 -8.00
C TYR A 210 17.98 -10.65 -6.69
N LYS A 211 17.99 -9.50 -6.02
CA LYS A 211 17.12 -9.18 -4.89
C LYS A 211 15.70 -8.93 -5.38
N GLU A 212 14.75 -8.75 -4.47
CA GLU A 212 13.40 -8.30 -4.77
C GLU A 212 13.40 -6.97 -5.53
N ARG A 213 12.34 -6.71 -6.30
CA ARG A 213 12.13 -5.44 -6.99
C ARG A 213 11.20 -4.55 -6.20
N ASN A 214 11.57 -3.29 -6.03
CA ASN A 214 10.72 -2.29 -5.41
C ASN A 214 10.06 -1.43 -6.49
N ILE A 215 8.72 -1.36 -6.46
CA ILE A 215 7.89 -0.56 -7.35
C ILE A 215 7.23 0.53 -6.52
N GLN A 216 7.35 1.78 -6.95
CA GLN A 216 6.73 2.92 -6.29
C GLN A 216 5.83 3.68 -7.26
N LEU A 217 4.57 3.87 -6.86
CA LEU A 217 3.59 4.64 -7.62
C LEU A 217 3.17 5.84 -6.77
N LYS A 218 3.33 7.05 -7.31
CA LYS A 218 2.78 8.27 -6.73
C LYS A 218 1.40 8.48 -7.30
N CYS A 219 0.40 8.45 -6.46
CA CYS A 219 -0.99 8.46 -6.85
C CYS A 219 -1.71 9.71 -6.34
N ILE A 220 -2.62 10.20 -7.16
CA ILE A 220 -3.66 11.16 -6.80
C ILE A 220 -5.00 10.44 -6.85
N MET A 221 -5.87 10.76 -5.90
CA MET A 221 -7.23 10.23 -5.85
C MET A 221 -8.21 11.40 -5.88
N GLU A 222 -9.25 11.29 -6.71
CA GLU A 222 -10.27 12.31 -6.86
C GLU A 222 -11.67 11.75 -6.54
N ALA A 223 -12.49 12.59 -5.93
CA ALA A 223 -13.89 12.31 -5.68
C ALA A 223 -14.72 13.61 -5.67
N ASP A 224 -16.01 13.51 -5.89
CA ASP A 224 -16.90 14.67 -5.86
C ASP A 224 -17.17 15.16 -4.44
N THR A 225 -17.17 14.23 -3.46
CA THR A 225 -17.36 14.55 -2.04
C THR A 225 -16.23 13.96 -1.19
N PHE A 226 -16.04 14.50 0.01
CA PHE A 226 -15.09 13.94 0.98
C PHE A 226 -15.53 12.54 1.46
N TYR A 227 -16.83 12.33 1.55
CA TYR A 227 -17.41 11.01 1.83
C TYR A 227 -16.98 9.96 0.78
N ASP A 228 -17.12 10.30 -0.52
CA ASP A 228 -16.72 9.39 -1.60
C ASP A 228 -15.20 9.17 -1.62
N LEU A 229 -14.42 10.22 -1.34
CA LEU A 229 -12.97 10.11 -1.25
C LEU A 229 -12.55 9.07 -0.20
N ILE A 230 -13.14 9.15 1.01
CA ILE A 230 -12.87 8.19 2.08
C ILE A 230 -13.30 6.78 1.69
N ASN A 231 -14.51 6.61 1.14
CA ASN A 231 -15.03 5.29 0.76
C ASN A 231 -14.22 4.63 -0.35
N LYS A 232 -13.84 5.39 -1.38
CA LYS A 232 -12.96 4.93 -2.47
C LYS A 232 -11.61 4.48 -1.92
N ALA A 233 -10.99 5.32 -1.06
CA ALA A 233 -9.69 5.01 -0.48
C ALA A 233 -9.73 3.77 0.43
N MET A 234 -10.76 3.65 1.26
CA MET A 234 -10.94 2.46 2.10
C MET A 234 -11.13 1.19 1.28
N SER A 235 -11.96 1.25 0.24
CA SER A 235 -12.19 0.12 -0.66
C SER A 235 -10.91 -0.30 -1.37
N PHE A 236 -10.12 0.64 -1.86
CA PHE A 236 -8.84 0.36 -2.50
C PHE A 236 -7.82 -0.18 -1.49
N PHE A 237 -7.68 0.43 -0.31
CA PHE A 237 -6.73 0.01 0.71
C PHE A 237 -7.06 -1.38 1.29
N SER A 238 -8.34 -1.76 1.31
CA SER A 238 -8.73 -3.11 1.74
C SER A 238 -8.19 -4.20 0.79
N ILE A 239 -8.11 -3.93 -0.52
CA ILE A 239 -7.50 -4.84 -1.48
C ILE A 239 -6.02 -5.06 -1.15
N LEU A 240 -5.31 -3.99 -0.75
CA LEU A 240 -3.88 -4.05 -0.42
C LEU A 240 -3.57 -4.83 0.87
N CYS A 241 -4.58 -5.15 1.67
CA CYS A 241 -4.43 -5.88 2.93
C CYS A 241 -4.59 -7.39 2.79
N ALA A 242 -4.65 -7.92 1.59
CA ALA A 242 -4.78 -9.35 1.36
C ALA A 242 -3.58 -10.14 1.92
N ASN A 243 -3.88 -11.33 2.48
CA ASN A 243 -2.88 -12.28 3.00
C ASN A 243 -2.28 -13.14 1.87
N ARG A 244 -1.93 -12.51 0.76
CA ARG A 244 -1.37 -13.14 -0.44
C ARG A 244 -0.65 -12.12 -1.28
N THR A 245 0.06 -12.56 -2.30
CA THR A 245 0.52 -11.66 -3.36
C THR A 245 -0.67 -11.06 -4.12
N LEU A 246 -0.47 -9.86 -4.65
CA LEU A 246 -1.43 -9.13 -5.46
C LEU A 246 -0.92 -9.08 -6.90
N ARG A 247 -1.80 -9.23 -7.87
CA ARG A 247 -1.48 -9.06 -9.27
C ARG A 247 -1.57 -7.58 -9.66
N LEU A 248 -0.40 -6.95 -9.88
CA LEU A 248 -0.33 -5.63 -10.50
C LEU A 248 -0.17 -5.81 -12.02
N GLU A 249 -1.06 -5.24 -12.80
CA GLU A 249 -0.97 -5.22 -14.27
C GLU A 249 -0.94 -3.77 -14.76
N ILE A 250 0.01 -3.47 -15.64
CA ILE A 250 0.18 -2.14 -16.23
C ILE A 250 0.01 -2.28 -17.73
N TYR A 251 -1.01 -1.65 -18.27
CA TYR A 251 -1.32 -1.65 -19.68
C TYR A 251 -0.81 -0.35 -20.31
N ALA A 252 0.05 -0.48 -21.30
CA ALA A 252 0.60 0.64 -22.08
C ALA A 252 0.42 0.35 -23.58
N GLY A 253 -0.71 0.73 -24.14
CA GLY A 253 -1.11 0.37 -25.49
C GLY A 253 -1.25 -1.15 -25.65
N ALA A 254 -0.45 -1.74 -26.54
CA ALA A 254 -0.44 -3.19 -26.78
C ALA A 254 0.42 -3.98 -25.77
N PHE A 255 1.16 -3.30 -24.91
CA PHE A 255 2.06 -3.94 -23.95
C PHE A 255 1.38 -4.08 -22.59
N VAL A 256 1.56 -5.23 -21.95
CA VAL A 256 1.11 -5.47 -20.58
C VAL A 256 2.27 -5.97 -19.76
N LEU A 257 2.44 -5.36 -18.60
CA LEU A 257 3.49 -5.66 -17.63
C LEU A 257 2.85 -6.22 -16.36
N PRO A 258 2.76 -7.55 -16.18
CA PRO A 258 2.20 -8.17 -15.00
C PRO A 258 3.30 -8.44 -13.95
N TYR A 259 2.97 -8.13 -12.69
CA TYR A 259 3.82 -8.34 -11.53
C TYR A 259 3.04 -9.04 -10.41
N GLU A 260 3.70 -9.94 -9.68
CA GLU A 260 3.21 -10.41 -8.38
C GLU A 260 3.87 -9.57 -7.30
N VAL A 261 3.06 -8.85 -6.54
CA VAL A 261 3.56 -7.85 -5.60
C VAL A 261 2.97 -8.00 -4.20
N ILE A 262 3.65 -7.46 -3.21
CA ILE A 262 3.20 -7.35 -1.82
C ILE A 262 3.24 -5.88 -1.42
N CYS A 263 2.22 -5.39 -0.73
CA CYS A 263 2.21 -4.06 -0.12
C CYS A 263 2.57 -4.18 1.37
N LYS A 264 3.85 -4.14 1.72
CA LYS A 264 4.32 -4.26 3.11
C LYS A 264 4.16 -2.96 3.89
N ASP A 265 4.42 -1.84 3.25
CA ASP A 265 4.49 -0.53 3.88
C ASP A 265 3.10 0.03 4.20
N GLU A 266 3.08 1.01 5.08
CA GLU A 266 1.91 1.84 5.33
C GLU A 266 1.58 2.68 4.11
N VAL A 267 0.28 2.80 3.80
CA VAL A 267 -0.24 3.70 2.76
C VAL A 267 -1.21 4.66 3.40
N ARG A 268 -0.94 5.95 3.32
CA ARG A 268 -1.77 7.03 3.88
C ARG A 268 -2.34 7.89 2.78
N LEU A 269 -3.63 8.16 2.86
CA LEU A 269 -4.26 9.20 2.06
C LEU A 269 -4.07 10.54 2.76
N ILE A 270 -3.44 11.49 2.07
CA ILE A 270 -3.26 12.86 2.53
C ILE A 270 -4.26 13.73 1.74
N PRO A 271 -5.36 14.17 2.37
CA PRO A 271 -6.34 15.00 1.70
C PRO A 271 -5.77 16.40 1.39
N ASP A 272 -6.11 16.91 0.21
CA ASP A 272 -5.83 18.29 -0.21
C ASP A 272 -7.16 19.04 -0.42
N PHE A 273 -7.42 20.01 0.45
CA PHE A 273 -8.63 20.84 0.43
C PHE A 273 -8.49 22.13 -0.39
N SER A 274 -7.39 22.30 -1.12
CA SER A 274 -7.14 23.49 -1.93
C SER A 274 -7.99 23.54 -3.21
N HIS A 275 -8.52 22.39 -3.65
CA HIS A 275 -9.32 22.28 -4.87
C HIS A 275 -10.76 22.72 -4.66
N GLN A 276 -11.27 23.60 -5.53
CA GLN A 276 -12.58 24.23 -5.34
C GLN A 276 -13.78 23.34 -5.69
N ASN A 277 -13.61 22.38 -6.61
CA ASN A 277 -14.72 21.62 -7.19
C ASN A 277 -14.66 20.10 -6.92
N LYS A 278 -13.56 19.59 -6.41
CA LYS A 278 -13.37 18.17 -6.10
C LYS A 278 -12.61 17.99 -4.81
N CYS A 279 -12.86 16.89 -4.13
CA CYS A 279 -12.02 16.43 -3.03
C CYS A 279 -10.88 15.59 -3.61
N VAL A 280 -9.67 16.01 -3.31
CA VAL A 280 -8.46 15.38 -3.83
C VAL A 280 -7.63 14.86 -2.65
N GLY A 281 -6.99 13.73 -2.84
CA GLY A 281 -6.02 13.20 -1.89
C GLY A 281 -4.84 12.61 -2.63
N THR A 282 -3.68 12.62 -2.01
CA THR A 282 -2.46 12.02 -2.57
C THR A 282 -1.95 10.90 -1.67
N PHE A 283 -1.34 9.89 -2.26
CA PHE A 283 -0.66 8.84 -1.53
C PHE A 283 0.46 8.22 -2.38
N THR A 284 1.39 7.57 -1.71
CA THR A 284 2.45 6.80 -2.38
C THR A 284 2.25 5.33 -2.08
N LEU A 285 2.11 4.54 -3.14
CA LEU A 285 2.00 3.08 -3.06
C LEU A 285 3.38 2.48 -3.31
N LYS A 286 3.92 1.80 -2.30
CA LYS A 286 5.17 1.05 -2.37
C LYS A 286 4.85 -0.43 -2.41
N LEU A 287 5.23 -1.07 -3.49
CA LEU A 287 5.01 -2.48 -3.75
C LEU A 287 6.35 -3.19 -3.90
N VAL A 288 6.42 -4.40 -3.43
CA VAL A 288 7.59 -5.26 -3.57
C VAL A 288 7.22 -6.44 -4.45
N GLU A 289 7.94 -6.65 -5.52
CA GLU A 289 7.91 -7.89 -6.30
C GLU A 289 8.94 -8.85 -5.70
N PRO A 290 8.52 -9.89 -4.97
CA PRO A 290 9.44 -10.77 -4.25
C PRO A 290 10.38 -11.54 -5.17
N GLU A 291 9.85 -12.05 -6.28
CA GLU A 291 10.56 -12.89 -7.23
C GLU A 291 10.58 -12.24 -8.63
N PRO A 292 11.55 -11.36 -8.91
CA PRO A 292 11.54 -10.54 -10.12
C PRO A 292 11.93 -11.28 -11.39
N VAL A 293 12.60 -12.43 -11.28
CA VAL A 293 12.98 -13.25 -12.44
C VAL A 293 11.85 -14.21 -12.75
N LYS A 294 11.28 -14.06 -13.94
CA LYS A 294 10.04 -14.76 -14.30
C LYS A 294 9.89 -15.04 -15.78
N ARG A 295 9.01 -15.98 -16.09
CA ARG A 295 8.44 -16.19 -17.42
C ARG A 295 6.96 -15.86 -17.36
N VAL A 296 6.48 -15.09 -18.32
CA VAL A 296 5.07 -14.71 -18.42
C VAL A 296 4.45 -15.39 -19.62
N LEU A 297 3.33 -16.06 -19.37
CA LEU A 297 2.52 -16.73 -20.39
C LEU A 297 1.22 -15.93 -20.59
N TYR A 298 0.70 -15.98 -21.81
CA TYR A 298 -0.57 -15.36 -22.20
C TYR A 298 -1.46 -16.39 -22.88
N GLY A 299 -2.72 -16.47 -22.47
CA GLY A 299 -3.73 -17.34 -23.04
C GLY A 299 -5.07 -17.21 -22.33
N ASP A 300 -6.05 -17.99 -22.75
CA ASP A 300 -7.39 -18.03 -22.17
C ASP A 300 -7.78 -19.46 -21.77
N GLY A 301 -8.49 -19.61 -20.67
CA GLY A 301 -9.07 -20.87 -20.22
C GLY A 301 -8.07 -21.78 -19.48
N ASN A 302 -8.14 -23.08 -19.76
CA ASN A 302 -7.27 -24.04 -19.08
C ASN A 302 -5.82 -23.93 -19.55
N CYS A 303 -4.95 -23.58 -18.62
CA CYS A 303 -3.50 -23.56 -18.82
C CYS A 303 -2.89 -24.90 -18.42
N ASN A 304 -2.17 -25.52 -19.34
CA ASN A 304 -1.39 -26.73 -19.08
C ASN A 304 0.09 -26.39 -19.20
N ILE A 305 0.84 -26.63 -18.15
CA ILE A 305 2.28 -26.38 -18.09
C ILE A 305 2.97 -27.70 -17.78
N THR A 306 3.87 -28.14 -18.62
CA THR A 306 4.81 -29.23 -18.31
C THR A 306 6.21 -28.64 -18.23
N ILE A 307 6.83 -28.80 -17.08
CA ILE A 307 8.13 -28.20 -16.76
C ILE A 307 9.08 -29.22 -16.18
N GLN A 308 10.33 -29.13 -16.57
CA GLN A 308 11.46 -29.81 -15.98
C GLN A 308 12.52 -28.78 -15.65
N SER A 309 12.87 -28.61 -14.38
CA SER A 309 13.80 -27.58 -13.92
C SER A 309 14.79 -28.14 -12.90
N LYS A 310 15.99 -27.58 -12.89
CA LYS A 310 17.03 -27.91 -11.89
C LYS A 310 16.60 -27.48 -10.49
N HIS A 311 15.97 -26.32 -10.36
CA HIS A 311 15.47 -25.75 -9.11
C HIS A 311 13.93 -25.64 -9.15
N PRO A 312 13.25 -25.71 -8.01
CA PRO A 312 11.80 -25.50 -7.94
C PRO A 312 11.40 -24.11 -8.44
N VAL A 313 10.23 -24.04 -9.07
CA VAL A 313 9.64 -22.80 -9.55
C VAL A 313 8.26 -22.60 -8.94
N ASN A 314 7.80 -21.36 -8.87
CA ASN A 314 6.47 -21.03 -8.40
C ASN A 314 5.62 -20.54 -9.57
N ILE A 315 4.35 -20.91 -9.57
CA ILE A 315 3.39 -20.53 -10.60
C ILE A 315 2.28 -19.72 -9.97
N TYR A 316 2.07 -18.50 -10.46
CA TYR A 316 1.01 -17.59 -10.05
C TYR A 316 -0.02 -17.49 -11.17
N TRP A 317 -1.24 -17.92 -10.88
CA TRP A 317 -2.30 -18.09 -11.89
C TRP A 317 -3.03 -16.81 -12.24
N GLY A 318 -2.89 -15.76 -11.41
CA GLY A 318 -3.50 -14.44 -11.62
C GLY A 318 -4.91 -14.28 -11.08
N ASP A 319 -5.43 -15.30 -10.42
CA ASP A 319 -6.70 -15.31 -9.67
C ASP A 319 -6.49 -15.24 -8.16
N GLY A 320 -5.26 -14.96 -7.73
CA GLY A 320 -4.85 -14.98 -6.33
C GLY A 320 -4.43 -16.37 -5.84
N THR A 321 -4.52 -17.40 -6.69
CA THR A 321 -4.00 -18.74 -6.39
C THR A 321 -2.60 -18.93 -6.96
N HIS A 322 -1.88 -19.88 -6.40
CA HIS A 322 -0.50 -20.21 -6.79
C HIS A 322 -0.22 -21.68 -6.58
N THR A 323 0.80 -22.18 -7.26
CA THR A 323 1.36 -23.51 -7.06
C THR A 323 2.86 -23.38 -6.81
N PHE A 324 3.29 -23.68 -5.60
CA PHE A 324 4.68 -23.56 -5.17
C PHE A 324 5.46 -24.86 -5.38
N GLY A 325 6.76 -24.71 -5.62
CA GLY A 325 7.71 -25.83 -5.63
C GLY A 325 7.51 -26.81 -6.79
N VAL A 326 7.04 -26.30 -7.95
CA VAL A 326 6.82 -27.12 -9.13
C VAL A 326 8.15 -27.55 -9.72
N SER A 327 8.29 -28.86 -10.00
CA SER A 327 9.53 -29.45 -10.52
C SER A 327 10.70 -29.29 -9.52
N GLY A 328 11.92 -29.26 -9.99
CA GLY A 328 13.15 -29.30 -9.21
C GLY A 328 13.81 -30.66 -9.34
N LYS A 329 15.12 -30.74 -9.09
CA LYS A 329 15.94 -31.94 -9.29
C LYS A 329 15.79 -32.59 -10.66
N ASN A 330 15.43 -31.78 -11.68
CA ASN A 330 15.13 -32.23 -13.05
C ASN A 330 13.96 -33.25 -13.16
N GLU A 331 13.02 -33.22 -12.24
CA GLU A 331 11.78 -34.00 -12.35
C GLU A 331 10.80 -33.34 -13.31
N ILE A 332 10.16 -34.13 -14.20
CA ILE A 332 9.12 -33.62 -15.09
C ILE A 332 7.82 -33.54 -14.29
N GLN A 333 7.22 -32.36 -14.26
CA GLN A 333 5.93 -32.16 -13.63
C GLN A 333 4.96 -31.43 -14.54
N THR A 334 3.72 -31.89 -14.59
CA THR A 334 2.62 -31.25 -15.33
C THR A 334 1.61 -30.68 -14.35
N VAL A 335 1.27 -29.41 -14.55
CA VAL A 335 0.28 -28.69 -13.75
C VAL A 335 -0.77 -28.11 -14.68
N THR A 336 -2.03 -28.22 -14.29
CA THR A 336 -3.19 -27.69 -15.03
C THR A 336 -4.00 -26.79 -14.14
N HIS A 337 -4.39 -25.62 -14.62
CA HIS A 337 -5.25 -24.68 -13.91
C HIS A 337 -6.17 -23.94 -14.89
N ASN A 338 -7.41 -23.67 -14.46
CA ASN A 338 -8.31 -22.79 -15.20
C ASN A 338 -8.00 -21.33 -14.86
N VAL A 339 -7.44 -20.60 -15.81
CA VAL A 339 -6.92 -19.24 -15.61
C VAL A 339 -7.99 -18.22 -15.99
N PRO A 340 -8.59 -17.53 -15.01
CA PRO A 340 -9.54 -16.43 -15.28
C PRO A 340 -8.85 -15.16 -15.77
N SER A 341 -7.58 -14.98 -15.40
CA SER A 341 -6.72 -13.91 -15.90
C SER A 341 -5.97 -14.39 -17.13
N LYS A 342 -5.72 -13.48 -18.08
CA LYS A 342 -5.02 -13.85 -19.31
C LYS A 342 -3.52 -14.12 -19.13
N TYR A 343 -2.97 -13.84 -17.95
CA TYR A 343 -1.53 -13.88 -17.71
C TYR A 343 -1.18 -14.84 -16.57
N VAL A 344 -0.27 -15.75 -16.84
CA VAL A 344 0.34 -16.64 -15.84
C VAL A 344 1.80 -16.26 -15.67
N ILE A 345 2.24 -16.14 -14.42
CA ILE A 345 3.63 -15.84 -14.07
C ILE A 345 4.27 -17.11 -13.48
N ILE A 346 5.41 -17.49 -14.04
CA ILE A 346 6.26 -18.57 -13.53
C ILE A 346 7.54 -17.91 -13.05
N THR A 347 7.82 -17.97 -11.76
CA THR A 347 9.04 -17.40 -11.18
C THR A 347 10.14 -18.44 -11.06
N GLY A 348 11.39 -18.00 -11.11
CA GLY A 348 12.58 -18.83 -11.09
C GLY A 348 13.52 -18.49 -12.25
N GLU A 349 14.66 -19.13 -12.33
CA GLU A 349 15.64 -18.89 -13.39
C GLU A 349 15.23 -19.66 -14.67
N PRO A 350 14.81 -18.98 -15.75
CA PRO A 350 14.38 -19.64 -16.98
C PRO A 350 15.47 -20.49 -17.65
N ASN A 351 16.75 -20.19 -17.38
CA ASN A 351 17.88 -20.98 -17.91
C ASN A 351 18.04 -22.33 -17.20
N ASP A 352 17.41 -22.52 -16.05
CA ASP A 352 17.38 -23.79 -15.33
C ASP A 352 16.35 -24.78 -15.91
N PHE A 353 15.49 -24.31 -16.83
CA PHE A 353 14.51 -25.15 -17.48
C PHE A 353 15.17 -26.05 -18.52
N THR A 354 15.23 -27.33 -18.23
CA THR A 354 15.73 -28.34 -19.15
C THR A 354 14.67 -28.75 -20.17
N SER A 355 13.39 -28.66 -19.81
CA SER A 355 12.24 -28.81 -20.70
C SER A 355 11.09 -27.93 -20.24
N PHE A 356 10.41 -27.29 -21.19
CA PHE A 356 9.23 -26.45 -20.92
C PHE A 356 8.26 -26.53 -22.10
N THR A 357 7.01 -26.90 -21.82
CA THR A 357 5.90 -26.82 -22.78
C THR A 357 4.67 -26.24 -22.13
N SER A 358 3.93 -25.43 -22.86
CA SER A 358 2.64 -24.89 -22.45
C SER A 358 1.74 -24.68 -23.67
N ASN A 359 0.44 -24.79 -23.47
CA ASN A 359 -0.56 -24.36 -24.46
C ASN A 359 -0.75 -22.83 -24.48
N PHE A 360 -0.27 -22.12 -23.46
CA PHE A 360 -0.23 -20.66 -23.44
C PHE A 360 1.07 -20.16 -24.10
N ARG A 361 0.99 -19.00 -24.75
CA ARG A 361 2.13 -18.38 -25.42
C ARG A 361 3.04 -17.66 -24.43
N THR A 362 4.33 -17.94 -24.43
CA THR A 362 5.31 -17.14 -23.71
C THR A 362 5.40 -15.76 -24.37
N ILE A 363 5.19 -14.69 -23.60
CA ILE A 363 5.30 -13.30 -24.06
C ILE A 363 6.60 -12.65 -23.62
N TRP A 364 7.17 -13.06 -22.50
CA TRP A 364 8.49 -12.63 -22.06
C TRP A 364 9.11 -13.59 -21.05
N SER A 365 10.39 -13.49 -20.89
CA SER A 365 11.16 -14.36 -20.01
C SER A 365 12.38 -13.63 -19.47
N ARG A 366 12.64 -13.79 -18.19
CA ARG A 366 13.69 -13.28 -17.34
C ARG A 366 13.26 -12.05 -16.53
N LEU A 367 13.81 -10.85 -16.72
CA LEU A 367 13.61 -9.70 -15.84
C LEU A 367 12.52 -8.73 -16.31
N LEU A 368 12.28 -8.67 -17.59
CA LEU A 368 11.27 -7.81 -18.23
C LEU A 368 10.59 -8.57 -19.32
#